data_b47e307a0a602d87b2c6f0d2a2a94f57
#
_entry.id   b47e307a0a602d87b2c6f0d2a2a94f57
#
_cell.length_a   1.000
_cell.length_b   1.000
_cell.length_c   1.000
_cell.angle_alpha   90.00
_cell.angle_beta   90.00
_cell.angle_gamma   90.00
#
_symmetry.space_group_name_H-M   'P 1'
#
loop_
_entity.id
_entity.type
_entity.pdbx_description
1 polymer ?
#
loop_
_entity_poly.entity_id
_entity_poly.type
_entity_poly.pdbx_seq_one_letter_code
_entity_poly.pdbx_strand_id
1 'polypeptide(L)' 'MKYLVMVFLNLVEISNKPYVSLDKAILMASLACLDEDCQSLVIDLDTGEVLKDFSEIF' A
#
# COMPACT_ATOMS: atom_id res chain seq x y z
N MET A 1 -2.91 -16.76 -0.89
CA MET A 1 -3.36 -15.39 -0.84
C MET A 1 -2.22 -14.45 -0.76
N LYS A 2 -2.29 -13.37 -1.52
CA LYS A 2 -1.23 -12.37 -1.51
C LYS A 2 -1.83 -10.98 -1.48
N TYR A 3 -1.09 -10.08 -0.90
CA TYR A 3 -1.49 -8.69 -0.78
C TYR A 3 -0.40 -7.82 -1.37
N LEU A 4 -0.78 -6.92 -2.24
CA LEU A 4 0.19 -6.05 -2.91
C LEU A 4 0.19 -4.70 -2.21
N VAL A 5 1.40 -4.24 -1.85
CA VAL A 5 1.57 -2.90 -1.31
C VAL A 5 2.14 -2.04 -2.42
N MET A 6 1.37 -1.06 -2.86
CA MET A 6 1.82 -0.10 -3.86
C MET A 6 2.12 1.22 -3.18
N VAL A 7 3.27 1.79 -3.49
CA VAL A 7 3.70 3.05 -2.91
C VAL A 7 3.85 4.08 -4.02
N PHE A 8 3.31 5.27 -3.78
CA PHE A 8 3.37 6.37 -4.74
C PHE A 8 4.07 7.56 -4.11
N LEU A 9 4.86 8.26 -4.90
CA LEU A 9 5.48 9.51 -4.49
C LEU A 9 5.07 10.56 -5.50
N ASN A 10 4.38 11.59 -5.05
CA ASN A 10 3.85 12.64 -5.91
C ASN A 10 3.03 12.06 -7.05
N LEU A 11 2.18 11.08 -6.72
CA LEU A 11 1.28 10.43 -7.65
C LEU A 11 1.96 9.53 -8.68
N VAL A 12 3.26 9.27 -8.50
CA VAL A 12 3.99 8.37 -9.38
C VAL A 12 4.32 7.10 -8.59
N GLU A 13 3.98 5.97 -9.15
CA GLU A 13 4.28 4.69 -8.49
C GLU A 13 5.78 4.48 -8.43
N ILE A 14 6.32 4.26 -7.23
CA ILE A 14 7.75 4.06 -7.05
C ILE A 14 8.07 2.66 -6.54
N SER A 15 7.07 1.93 -6.04
CA SER A 15 7.34 0.60 -5.49
C SER A 15 6.07 -0.21 -5.44
N ASN A 16 6.19 -1.51 -5.67
CA ASN A 16 5.11 -2.44 -5.39
C ASN A 16 5.73 -3.74 -4.93
N LYS A 17 5.23 -4.30 -3.84
CA LYS A 17 5.74 -5.54 -3.29
C LYS A 17 4.60 -6.40 -2.80
N PRO A 18 4.66 -7.71 -3.08
CA PRO A 18 3.64 -8.62 -2.58
C PRO A 18 4.01 -9.12 -1.18
N TYR A 19 2.99 -9.34 -0.38
CA TYR A 19 3.14 -9.90 0.96
C TYR A 19 2.12 -11.00 1.15
N VAL A 20 2.46 -11.99 1.94
CA VAL A 20 1.55 -13.10 2.24
C VAL A 20 0.65 -12.75 3.41
N SER A 21 1.15 -11.96 4.34
CA SER A 21 0.42 -11.60 5.55
C SER A 21 -0.23 -10.23 5.38
N LEU A 22 -1.53 -10.15 5.64
CA LEU A 22 -2.24 -8.89 5.57
C LEU A 22 -1.71 -7.91 6.61
N ASP A 23 -1.42 -8.40 7.83
CA ASP A 23 -0.90 -7.54 8.87
C ASP A 23 0.42 -6.91 8.47
N LYS A 24 1.29 -7.70 7.85
CA LYS A 24 2.57 -7.20 7.41
C LYS A 24 2.41 -6.21 6.27
N ALA A 25 1.49 -6.49 5.35
CA ALA A 25 1.23 -5.58 4.24
C ALA A 25 0.75 -4.23 4.75
N ILE A 26 -0.16 -4.25 5.72
CA ILE A 26 -0.67 -3.01 6.30
C ILE A 26 0.44 -2.26 7.02
N LEU A 27 1.27 -2.98 7.76
CA LEU A 27 2.38 -2.35 8.47
C LEU A 27 3.34 -1.68 7.50
N MET A 28 3.73 -2.38 6.43
CA MET A 28 4.68 -1.81 5.49
C MET A 28 4.07 -0.64 4.72
N ALA A 29 2.78 -0.72 4.41
CA ALA A 29 2.11 0.40 3.75
C ALA A 29 2.07 1.62 4.65
N SER A 30 1.79 1.43 5.93
CA SER A 30 1.72 2.55 6.86
C SER A 30 3.09 3.19 7.06
N LEU A 31 4.15 2.38 7.07
CA LEU A 31 5.49 2.92 7.19
C LEU A 31 5.88 3.75 5.96
N ALA A 32 5.42 3.34 4.79
CA ALA A 32 5.71 4.09 3.58
C ALA A 32 5.01 5.43 3.54
N CYS A 33 3.93 5.56 4.29
CA CYS A 33 3.13 6.79 4.30
C CYS A 33 3.55 7.78 5.36
N LEU A 34 4.70 7.61 5.98
CA LEU A 34 5.18 8.55 6.98
C LEU A 34 5.62 9.87 6.36
N ASP A 35 6.00 9.85 5.10
CA ASP A 35 6.36 11.07 4.40
C ASP A 35 5.11 11.69 3.80
N GLU A 36 5.05 13.03 3.82
CA GLU A 36 3.87 13.74 3.37
C GLU A 36 3.56 13.51 1.91
N ASP A 37 4.59 13.32 1.10
CA ASP A 37 4.40 13.15 -0.33
C ASP A 37 4.17 11.72 -0.75
N CYS A 38 4.24 10.79 0.18
CA CYS A 38 4.08 9.37 -0.12
C CYS A 38 2.67 8.90 0.20
N GLN A 39 2.15 8.04 -0.66
CA GLN A 39 0.85 7.43 -0.49
C GLN A 39 1.00 5.95 -0.73
N SER A 40 0.16 5.14 -0.10
CA SER A 40 0.26 3.70 -0.31
C SER A 40 -1.11 3.04 -0.28
N LEU A 41 -1.19 1.90 -0.95
CA LEU A 41 -2.39 1.09 -1.03
C LEU A 41 -2.06 -0.35 -0.70
N VAL A 42 -3.01 -1.05 -0.09
CA VAL A 42 -2.92 -2.50 0.10
C VAL A 42 -4.04 -3.12 -0.71
N ILE A 43 -3.68 -3.98 -1.66
CA ILE A 43 -4.62 -4.57 -2.59
C ILE A 43 -4.62 -6.08 -2.43
N ASP A 44 -5.80 -6.68 -2.36
CA ASP A 44 -5.96 -8.12 -2.36
C ASP A 44 -5.77 -8.62 -3.78
N LEU A 45 -4.72 -9.38 -4.04
CA LEU A 45 -4.42 -9.86 -5.38
C LEU A 45 -5.39 -10.92 -5.88
N ASP A 46 -6.12 -11.55 -4.98
CA ASP A 46 -7.10 -12.55 -5.41
C ASP A 46 -8.36 -11.91 -5.95
N THR A 47 -8.77 -10.78 -5.39
CA THR A 47 -10.01 -10.12 -5.80
C THR A 47 -9.79 -8.80 -6.51
N GLY A 48 -8.60 -8.23 -6.38
CA GLY A 48 -8.32 -6.91 -6.94
C GLY A 48 -8.87 -5.77 -6.10
N GLU A 49 -9.33 -6.08 -4.90
CA GLU A 49 -9.97 -5.09 -4.07
C GLU A 49 -8.97 -4.33 -3.23
N VAL A 50 -9.14 -3.02 -3.10
CA VAL A 50 -8.29 -2.20 -2.24
C VAL A 50 -8.76 -2.36 -0.81
N LEU A 51 -7.93 -2.98 0.02
CA LEU A 51 -8.29 -3.26 1.40
C LEU A 51 -7.96 -2.12 2.33
N LYS A 52 -6.91 -1.36 2.00
CA LYS A 52 -6.49 -0.24 2.83
C LYS A 52 -5.93 0.84 1.93
N ASP A 53 -6.28 2.08 2.21
CA ASP A 53 -5.84 3.21 1.39
C ASP A 53 -5.27 4.27 2.31
N PHE A 54 -3.96 4.47 2.20
CA PHE A 54 -3.27 5.47 3.01
C PHE A 54 -3.03 6.76 2.23
N SER A 55 -3.66 6.88 1.06
CA SER A 55 -3.47 8.07 0.25
C SER A 55 -4.30 9.25 0.74
N GLU A 56 -5.28 8.97 1.58
CA GLU A 56 -6.15 9.99 2.06
C GLU A 56 -5.62 10.58 3.31
N ILE A 57 -4.94 11.64 3.23
CA ILE A 57 -4.28 12.16 4.33
C ILE A 57 -4.93 13.35 4.89
N PHE A 58 -5.86 13.81 4.26
CA PHE A 58 -6.50 15.01 4.76
C PHE A 58 -7.91 15.10 4.38
#